data_59526bd8eff5c61f014faa695a07ef09
#
_entry.id   59526bd8eff5c61f014faa695a07ef09
#
_cell.length_a   1.000
_cell.length_b   1.000
_cell.length_c   1.000
_cell.angle_alpha   90.00
_cell.angle_beta   90.00
_cell.angle_gamma   90.00
#
_symmetry.space_group_name_H-M   'P 1'
#
loop_
_entity.id
_entity.type
_entity.pdbx_description
1 polymer ?
#
loop_
_entity_poly.entity_id
_entity_poly.type
_entity_poly.pdbx_seq_one_letter_code
_entity_poly.pdbx_strand_id
1 'polypeptide(L)'
;MIANTYSHEEPVPYSGRGRPPHPIRVIDPHLKYAQVIKHKEGGRLIEIEKRVIWGTEEEIIDIIQQEGRGQTINTSYVESRNGNYRKDNKRLARRSACQSKRVNLHDAQIDFLTGIYNFVDENRAFRQCINPNAKRFEIKYKKYSPAMVEGFTDHCLTVEELLMWRTPK
;
A
#
# COMPACT_ATOMS: atom_id res chain seq x y z
N MET A 1 -2.26 3.30 -15.12
CA MET A 1 -1.28 2.79 -14.13
C MET A 1 -1.79 1.55 -13.41
N ILE A 2 -2.92 1.59 -12.67
CA ILE A 2 -3.48 0.42 -11.94
C ILE A 2 -3.71 -0.78 -12.87
N ALA A 3 -4.36 -0.57 -14.03
CA ALA A 3 -4.57 -1.63 -15.03
C ALA A 3 -3.26 -2.28 -15.54
N ASN A 4 -2.13 -1.58 -15.50
CA ASN A 4 -0.85 -2.15 -15.91
C ASN A 4 -0.22 -3.04 -14.82
N THR A 5 -0.52 -2.76 -13.55
CA THR A 5 0.04 -3.49 -12.42
C THR A 5 -0.77 -4.75 -12.10
N TYR A 6 -2.09 -4.68 -12.27
CA TYR A 6 -3.04 -5.76 -11.93
C TYR A 6 -3.69 -6.36 -13.17
N SER A 7 -2.89 -6.59 -14.21
CA SER A 7 -3.31 -7.26 -15.43
C SER A 7 -2.20 -8.19 -15.93
N HIS A 8 -2.59 -9.20 -16.66
CA HIS A 8 -1.69 -10.08 -17.40
C HIS A 8 -1.97 -9.99 -18.89
N GLU A 9 -1.00 -10.39 -19.69
CA GLU A 9 -1.15 -10.41 -21.15
C GLU A 9 -1.55 -11.81 -21.60
N GLU A 10 -2.68 -11.91 -22.28
CA GLU A 10 -3.14 -13.15 -22.91
C GLU A 10 -2.82 -13.15 -24.40
N PRO A 11 -2.21 -14.23 -24.91
CA PRO A 11 -1.96 -14.38 -26.33
C PRO A 11 -3.28 -14.51 -27.10
N VAL A 12 -3.40 -13.77 -28.19
CA VAL A 12 -4.53 -13.90 -29.10
C VAL A 12 -4.26 -15.05 -30.07
N PRO A 13 -5.25 -15.93 -30.34
CA PRO A 13 -5.11 -17.00 -31.31
C PRO A 13 -4.69 -16.44 -32.68
N TYR A 14 -3.62 -16.98 -33.23
CA TYR A 14 -3.06 -16.53 -34.49
C TYR A 14 -3.17 -17.61 -35.56
N SER A 15 -3.80 -17.28 -36.68
CA SER A 15 -4.03 -18.18 -37.80
C SER A 15 -2.80 -18.44 -38.70
N GLY A 16 -1.65 -17.83 -38.37
CA GLY A 16 -0.42 -17.94 -39.17
C GLY A 16 -0.37 -17.08 -40.43
N ARG A 17 -1.35 -16.24 -40.69
CA ARG A 17 -1.46 -15.39 -41.88
C ARG A 17 -1.41 -13.91 -41.51
N GLY A 18 -0.42 -13.16 -42.00
CA GLY A 18 -0.26 -11.73 -41.74
C GLY A 18 0.61 -11.46 -40.48
N ARG A 19 0.52 -10.23 -39.95
CA ARG A 19 1.24 -9.83 -38.71
C ARG A 19 0.56 -10.48 -37.50
N PRO A 20 1.30 -11.09 -36.57
CA PRO A 20 0.71 -11.59 -35.32
C PRO A 20 -0.03 -10.47 -34.57
N PRO A 21 -1.21 -10.74 -34.03
CA PRO A 21 -1.93 -9.78 -33.21
C PRO A 21 -1.15 -9.48 -31.92
N HIS A 22 -1.30 -8.27 -31.40
CA HIS A 22 -0.77 -7.95 -30.09
C HIS A 22 -1.55 -8.70 -29.01
N PRO A 23 -0.87 -9.14 -27.93
CA PRO A 23 -1.58 -9.75 -26.81
C PRO A 23 -2.61 -8.79 -26.22
N ILE A 24 -3.72 -9.36 -25.76
CA ILE A 24 -4.78 -8.61 -25.08
C ILE A 24 -4.44 -8.55 -23.59
N ARG A 25 -4.58 -7.35 -23.04
CA ARG A 25 -4.38 -7.16 -21.60
C ARG A 25 -5.68 -7.43 -20.86
N VAL A 26 -5.67 -8.45 -20.01
CA VAL A 26 -6.81 -8.86 -19.19
C VAL A 26 -6.56 -8.42 -17.73
N ILE A 27 -7.51 -7.67 -17.17
CA ILE A 27 -7.45 -7.22 -15.78
C ILE A 27 -7.83 -8.38 -14.88
N ASP A 28 -7.14 -8.52 -13.72
CA ASP A 28 -7.45 -9.53 -12.73
C ASP A 28 -8.94 -9.42 -12.29
N PRO A 29 -9.75 -10.48 -12.47
CA PRO A 29 -11.17 -10.45 -12.11
C PRO A 29 -11.41 -10.27 -10.60
N HIS A 30 -10.40 -10.55 -9.76
CA HIS A 30 -10.46 -10.35 -8.31
C HIS A 30 -10.09 -8.91 -7.91
N LEU A 31 -9.64 -8.06 -8.84
CA LEU A 31 -9.30 -6.68 -8.53
C LEU A 31 -10.53 -5.91 -8.06
N LYS A 32 -10.44 -5.35 -6.86
CA LYS A 32 -11.43 -4.44 -6.29
C LYS A 32 -10.82 -3.04 -6.22
N TYR A 33 -11.47 -2.08 -6.86
CA TYR A 33 -10.96 -0.72 -6.90
C TYR A 33 -12.07 0.32 -6.87
N ALA A 34 -11.96 1.24 -5.92
CA ALA A 34 -12.82 2.40 -5.82
C ALA A 34 -12.00 3.70 -5.72
N GLN A 35 -12.59 4.78 -6.16
CA GLN A 35 -12.04 6.13 -6.07
C GLN A 35 -12.90 7.01 -5.18
N VAL A 36 -12.25 7.90 -4.43
CA VAL A 36 -12.89 8.99 -3.71
C VAL A 36 -12.54 10.30 -4.40
N ILE A 37 -13.54 10.94 -4.99
CA ILE A 37 -13.40 12.19 -5.71
C ILE A 37 -13.92 13.31 -4.80
N LYS A 38 -13.08 14.30 -4.55
CA LYS A 38 -13.42 15.46 -3.72
C LYS A 38 -13.66 16.68 -4.62
N HIS A 39 -14.90 17.08 -4.78
CA HIS A 39 -15.26 18.28 -5.52
C HIS A 39 -15.08 19.52 -4.66
N LYS A 40 -14.35 20.50 -5.17
CA LYS A 40 -14.05 21.74 -4.44
C LYS A 40 -14.39 22.95 -5.30
N GLU A 41 -14.99 23.96 -4.68
CA GLU A 41 -15.24 25.26 -5.27
C GLU A 41 -14.70 26.36 -4.34
N GLY A 42 -13.95 27.30 -4.88
CA GLY A 42 -13.31 28.34 -4.08
C GLY A 42 -12.39 27.83 -2.96
N GLY A 43 -11.84 26.59 -3.11
CA GLY A 43 -11.01 25.93 -2.09
C GLY A 43 -11.79 25.22 -0.99
N ARG A 44 -13.12 25.32 -0.96
CA ARG A 44 -14.00 24.61 -0.01
C ARG A 44 -14.46 23.29 -0.60
N LEU A 45 -14.53 22.25 0.23
CA LEU A 45 -15.09 20.95 -0.15
C LEU A 45 -16.60 21.09 -0.25
N ILE A 46 -17.17 20.77 -1.43
CA ILE A 46 -18.62 20.81 -1.67
C ILE A 46 -19.19 19.40 -1.59
N GLU A 47 -18.55 18.45 -2.24
CA GLU A 47 -19.06 17.11 -2.38
C GLU A 47 -17.95 16.08 -2.34
N ILE A 48 -18.27 14.88 -1.85
CA ILE A 48 -17.42 13.68 -1.90
C ILE A 48 -18.16 12.61 -2.68
N GLU A 49 -17.69 12.34 -3.90
CA GLU A 49 -18.19 11.26 -4.74
C GLU A 49 -17.35 10.00 -4.48
N LYS A 50 -18.02 8.86 -4.28
CA LYS A 50 -17.39 7.53 -4.23
C LYS A 50 -17.74 6.81 -5.52
N ARG A 51 -16.73 6.45 -6.29
CA ARG A 51 -16.90 5.77 -7.59
C ARG A 51 -16.23 4.42 -7.54
N VAL A 52 -17.02 3.35 -7.67
CA VAL A 52 -16.50 2.00 -7.84
C VAL A 52 -16.14 1.80 -9.31
N ILE A 53 -14.92 1.36 -9.57
CA ILE A 53 -14.40 1.12 -10.93
C ILE A 53 -14.39 -0.38 -11.23
N TRP A 54 -13.93 -1.22 -10.27
CA TRP A 54 -13.91 -2.67 -10.37
C TRP A 54 -14.44 -3.31 -9.10
N GLY A 55 -15.30 -4.31 -9.24
CA GLY A 55 -16.05 -4.93 -8.16
C GLY A 55 -17.38 -4.23 -7.85
N THR A 56 -18.02 -4.61 -6.76
CA THR A 56 -19.22 -3.98 -6.22
C THR A 56 -18.91 -3.16 -4.97
N GLU A 57 -19.77 -2.22 -4.63
CA GLU A 57 -19.57 -1.40 -3.42
C GLU A 57 -19.64 -2.26 -2.15
N GLU A 58 -20.54 -3.24 -2.13
CA GLU A 58 -20.72 -4.17 -1.03
C GLU A 58 -19.47 -5.02 -0.79
N GLU A 59 -18.92 -5.62 -1.83
CA GLU A 59 -17.67 -6.41 -1.73
C GLU A 59 -16.50 -5.58 -1.18
N ILE A 60 -16.38 -4.32 -1.60
CA ILE A 60 -15.31 -3.44 -1.13
C ILE A 60 -15.51 -3.06 0.33
N ILE A 61 -16.75 -2.79 0.73
CA ILE A 61 -17.09 -2.48 2.13
C ILE A 61 -16.84 -3.69 3.01
N ASP A 62 -17.23 -4.88 2.59
CA ASP A 62 -16.99 -6.13 3.33
C ASP A 62 -15.50 -6.35 3.59
N ILE A 63 -14.65 -6.17 2.57
CA ILE A 63 -13.19 -6.27 2.72
C ILE A 63 -12.66 -5.25 3.72
N ILE A 64 -13.11 -3.98 3.63
CA ILE A 64 -12.70 -2.92 4.54
C ILE A 64 -13.07 -3.25 5.99
N GLN A 65 -14.26 -3.83 6.22
CA GLN A 65 -14.76 -4.21 7.54
C GLN A 65 -14.01 -5.42 8.10
N GLN A 66 -13.77 -6.45 7.28
CA GLN A 66 -13.01 -7.64 7.66
C GLN A 66 -11.57 -7.30 8.07
N GLU A 67 -10.94 -6.35 7.38
CA GLU A 67 -9.61 -5.86 7.73
C GLU A 67 -9.61 -4.87 8.92
N GLY A 68 -10.77 -4.55 9.50
CA GLY A 68 -10.88 -3.60 10.61
C GLY A 68 -10.48 -2.17 10.26
N ARG A 69 -10.51 -1.80 8.98
CA ARG A 69 -10.05 -0.49 8.47
C ARG A 69 -11.14 0.56 8.37
N GLY A 70 -12.31 0.31 8.92
CA GLY A 70 -13.44 1.24 8.91
C GLY A 70 -14.72 0.63 8.37
N GLN A 71 -15.73 1.46 8.14
CA GLN A 71 -17.05 1.03 7.67
C GLN A 71 -17.41 1.56 6.28
N THR A 72 -16.56 2.40 5.70
CA THR A 72 -16.85 3.02 4.41
C THR A 72 -15.59 3.20 3.56
N ILE A 73 -15.78 3.28 2.25
CA ILE A 73 -14.73 3.64 1.30
C ILE A 73 -14.19 5.03 1.63
N ASN A 74 -12.89 5.13 1.93
CA ASN A 74 -12.21 6.39 2.24
C ASN A 74 -10.73 6.35 1.81
N THR A 75 -10.09 7.51 1.78
CA THR A 75 -8.67 7.66 1.38
C THR A 75 -7.74 7.88 2.57
N SER A 76 -8.24 7.83 3.81
CA SER A 76 -7.48 8.22 4.99
C SER A 76 -6.20 7.40 5.20
N TYR A 77 -6.24 6.09 4.93
CA TYR A 77 -5.06 5.23 5.03
C TYR A 77 -4.00 5.56 3.98
N VAL A 78 -4.42 5.77 2.73
CA VAL A 78 -3.52 6.15 1.64
C VAL A 78 -2.93 7.55 1.88
N GLU A 79 -3.76 8.49 2.33
CA GLU A 79 -3.31 9.85 2.67
C GLU A 79 -2.33 9.84 3.84
N SER A 80 -2.61 9.05 4.88
CA SER A 80 -1.70 8.85 6.03
C SER A 80 -0.37 8.24 5.58
N ARG A 81 -0.40 7.20 4.75
CA ARG A 81 0.81 6.56 4.21
C ARG A 81 1.64 7.55 3.38
N ASN A 82 0.98 8.28 2.48
CA ASN A 82 1.64 9.33 1.69
C ASN A 82 2.22 10.44 2.57
N GLY A 83 1.58 10.75 3.70
CA GLY A 83 2.09 11.66 4.72
C GLY A 83 3.40 11.18 5.33
N ASN A 84 3.45 9.90 5.71
CA ASN A 84 4.66 9.27 6.27
C ASN A 84 5.81 9.28 5.25
N TYR A 85 5.56 8.87 4.00
CA TYR A 85 6.59 8.94 2.96
C TYR A 85 7.17 10.34 2.78
N ARG A 86 6.33 11.39 2.85
CA ARG A 86 6.81 12.79 2.75
C ARG A 86 7.57 13.25 3.99
N LYS A 87 7.21 12.73 5.16
CA LYS A 87 7.90 13.02 6.42
C LYS A 87 9.29 12.38 6.44
N ASP A 88 9.38 11.13 6.02
CA ASP A 88 10.59 10.33 6.12
C ASP A 88 11.53 10.55 4.94
N ASN A 89 11.01 11.07 3.81
CA ASN A 89 11.79 11.37 2.62
C ASN A 89 11.61 12.83 2.17
N LYS A 90 12.62 13.66 2.43
CA LYS A 90 12.63 15.07 2.00
C LYS A 90 12.49 15.27 0.48
N ARG A 91 12.84 14.27 -0.33
CA ARG A 91 12.69 14.32 -1.80
C ARG A 91 11.24 14.21 -2.25
N LEU A 92 10.34 13.66 -1.42
CA LEU A 92 8.90 13.58 -1.65
C LEU A 92 8.14 14.74 -0.99
N ALA A 93 8.82 15.58 -0.20
CA ALA A 93 8.19 16.71 0.47
C ALA A 93 7.70 17.75 -0.55
N ARG A 94 6.50 18.30 -0.31
CA ARG A 94 5.96 19.39 -1.13
C ARG A 94 6.83 20.63 -1.01
N ARG A 95 7.07 21.31 -2.13
CA ARG A 95 7.87 22.56 -2.18
C ARG A 95 9.30 22.39 -1.67
N SER A 96 9.89 21.23 -1.86
CA SER A 96 11.28 20.97 -1.51
C SER A 96 12.20 21.25 -2.70
N ALA A 97 13.36 21.85 -2.43
CA ALA A 97 14.45 21.95 -3.41
C ALA A 97 15.23 20.64 -3.58
N CYS A 98 14.98 19.66 -2.69
CA CYS A 98 15.65 18.35 -2.68
C CYS A 98 14.97 17.38 -3.62
N GLN A 99 14.96 17.63 -4.93
CA GLN A 99 14.37 16.72 -5.91
C GLN A 99 15.36 15.61 -6.30
N SER A 100 14.81 14.42 -6.59
CA SER A 100 15.62 13.31 -7.11
C SER A 100 16.03 13.59 -8.56
N LYS A 101 17.33 13.51 -8.82
CA LYS A 101 17.88 13.73 -10.18
C LYS A 101 17.89 12.46 -11.03
N ARG A 102 17.77 11.28 -10.44
CA ARG A 102 17.78 9.97 -11.11
C ARG A 102 16.62 9.13 -10.62
N VAL A 103 15.80 8.62 -11.54
CA VAL A 103 14.60 7.85 -11.25
C VAL A 103 14.96 6.55 -10.50
N ASN A 104 15.94 5.81 -10.99
CA ASN A 104 16.36 4.54 -10.37
C ASN A 104 16.80 4.68 -8.90
N LEU A 105 17.48 5.78 -8.55
CA LEU A 105 17.86 6.03 -7.15
C LEU A 105 16.67 6.50 -6.31
N HIS A 106 15.71 7.16 -6.94
CA HIS A 106 14.45 7.54 -6.28
C HIS A 106 13.62 6.31 -5.94
N ASP A 107 13.46 5.40 -6.90
CA ASP A 107 12.71 4.16 -6.73
C ASP A 107 13.37 3.28 -5.66
N ALA A 108 14.68 3.07 -5.73
CA ALA A 108 15.42 2.32 -4.72
C ALA A 108 15.26 2.92 -3.30
N GLN A 109 15.17 4.25 -3.18
CA GLN A 109 14.93 4.90 -1.89
C GLN A 109 13.51 4.65 -1.39
N ILE A 110 12.51 4.66 -2.28
CA ILE A 110 11.13 4.35 -1.92
C ILE A 110 11.00 2.88 -1.50
N ASP A 111 11.63 1.98 -2.23
CA ASP A 111 11.64 0.54 -1.93
C ASP A 111 12.29 0.29 -0.57
N PHE A 112 13.40 0.93 -0.28
CA PHE A 112 14.07 0.83 1.01
C PHE A 112 13.19 1.34 2.17
N LEU A 113 12.56 2.51 2.02
CA LEU A 113 11.63 3.04 3.02
C LEU A 113 10.40 2.13 3.20
N THR A 114 9.92 1.53 2.13
CA THR A 114 8.84 0.54 2.18
C THR A 114 9.27 -0.71 2.92
N GLY A 115 10.51 -1.17 2.71
CA GLY A 115 11.12 -2.27 3.45
C GLY A 115 11.21 -1.96 4.95
N ILE A 116 11.73 -0.78 5.33
CA ILE A 116 11.79 -0.35 6.74
C ILE A 116 10.40 -0.39 7.37
N TYR A 117 9.41 0.23 6.74
CA TYR A 117 8.04 0.27 7.26
C TYR A 117 7.43 -1.12 7.45
N ASN A 118 7.68 -2.02 6.51
CA ASN A 118 7.04 -3.33 6.53
C ASN A 118 7.74 -4.31 7.45
N PHE A 119 9.05 -4.25 7.60
CA PHE A 119 9.85 -5.26 8.29
C PHE A 119 10.50 -4.77 9.58
N VAL A 120 10.87 -3.49 9.67
CA VAL A 120 11.63 -2.93 10.80
C VAL A 120 10.71 -2.20 11.78
N ASP A 121 9.84 -1.33 11.26
CA ASP A 121 9.03 -0.46 12.10
C ASP A 121 7.89 -1.20 12.81
N GLU A 122 7.80 -1.00 14.12
CA GLU A 122 6.64 -1.42 14.90
C GLU A 122 5.41 -0.55 14.58
N ASN A 123 4.31 -1.18 14.16
CA ASN A 123 3.09 -0.46 13.86
C ASN A 123 2.08 -0.53 15.00
N ARG A 124 1.60 0.63 15.45
CA ARG A 124 0.61 0.72 16.52
C ARG A 124 -0.74 0.07 16.17
N ALA A 125 -1.08 0.00 14.89
CA ALA A 125 -2.32 -0.63 14.44
C ALA A 125 -2.35 -2.14 14.71
N PHE A 126 -1.17 -2.78 14.72
CA PHE A 126 -1.03 -4.23 14.96
C PHE A 126 -0.64 -4.60 16.40
N ARG A 127 -0.79 -3.64 17.34
CA ARG A 127 -0.48 -3.92 18.74
C ARG A 127 -1.45 -4.94 19.35
N GLN A 128 -0.94 -5.89 20.08
CA GLN A 128 -1.71 -6.85 20.88
C GLN A 128 -1.53 -6.58 22.37
N CYS A 129 -2.61 -6.67 23.15
CA CYS A 129 -2.54 -6.55 24.59
C CYS A 129 -2.03 -7.88 25.17
N ILE A 130 -0.79 -7.87 25.69
CA ILE A 130 -0.17 -9.05 26.32
C ILE A 130 -0.38 -9.09 27.83
N ASN A 131 -0.58 -7.93 28.47
CA ASN A 131 -0.82 -7.83 29.90
C ASN A 131 -1.91 -6.78 30.18
N PRO A 132 -3.20 -7.19 30.28
CA PRO A 132 -4.31 -6.25 30.51
C PRO A 132 -4.20 -5.55 31.87
N ASN A 133 -3.58 -6.19 32.88
CA ASN A 133 -3.42 -5.67 34.23
C ASN A 133 -2.07 -5.00 34.46
N ALA A 134 -1.33 -4.67 33.41
CA ALA A 134 -0.01 -4.05 33.51
C ALA A 134 -0.05 -2.76 34.33
N LYS A 135 0.84 -2.65 35.30
CA LYS A 135 1.06 -1.42 36.07
C LYS A 135 1.77 -0.37 35.22
N ARG A 136 1.86 0.88 35.73
CA ARG A 136 2.37 2.04 34.99
C ARG A 136 3.73 1.84 34.30
N PHE A 137 4.59 0.98 34.81
CA PHE A 137 5.94 0.75 34.29
C PHE A 137 6.10 -0.60 33.60
N GLU A 138 5.02 -1.37 33.44
CA GLU A 138 5.04 -2.69 32.79
C GLU A 138 4.57 -2.57 31.33
N ILE A 139 5.10 -3.46 30.47
CA ILE A 139 4.72 -3.51 29.07
C ILE A 139 3.31 -4.10 28.95
N LYS A 140 2.36 -3.27 28.53
CA LYS A 140 0.97 -3.67 28.32
C LYS A 140 0.71 -4.24 26.93
N TYR A 141 1.40 -3.71 25.92
CA TYR A 141 1.17 -4.06 24.52
C TYR A 141 2.47 -4.49 23.86
N LYS A 142 2.42 -5.57 23.10
CA LYS A 142 3.45 -5.91 22.12
C LYS A 142 3.01 -5.35 20.77
N LYS A 143 3.92 -4.71 20.08
CA LYS A 143 3.71 -4.18 18.73
C LYS A 143 4.36 -5.11 17.72
N TYR A 144 3.80 -5.14 16.54
CA TYR A 144 4.22 -6.00 15.44
C TYR A 144 4.49 -5.15 14.20
N SER A 145 5.42 -5.59 13.36
CA SER A 145 5.56 -5.06 12.01
C SER A 145 4.50 -5.67 11.09
N PRO A 146 4.17 -5.04 9.95
CA PRO A 146 3.31 -5.65 8.95
C PRO A 146 3.76 -7.05 8.53
N ALA A 147 5.06 -7.26 8.31
CA ALA A 147 5.63 -8.54 7.90
C ALA A 147 5.44 -9.64 8.94
N MET A 148 5.47 -9.30 10.25
CA MET A 148 5.18 -10.26 11.32
C MET A 148 3.70 -10.69 11.29
N VAL A 149 2.78 -9.76 11.02
CA VAL A 149 1.34 -10.05 10.96
C VAL A 149 1.03 -10.99 9.80
N GLU A 150 1.70 -10.80 8.67
CA GLU A 150 1.57 -11.64 7.48
C GLU A 150 2.39 -12.95 7.56
N GLY A 151 3.13 -13.16 8.64
CA GLY A 151 3.90 -14.39 8.87
C GLY A 151 5.20 -14.50 8.08
N PHE A 152 5.72 -13.42 7.53
CA PHE A 152 7.01 -13.41 6.83
C PHE A 152 8.21 -13.43 7.78
N THR A 153 8.04 -12.92 9.00
CA THR A 153 9.06 -12.87 10.04
C THR A 153 8.43 -13.09 11.42
N ASP A 154 9.21 -13.56 12.37
CA ASP A 154 8.81 -13.78 13.77
C ASP A 154 9.15 -12.59 14.69
N HIS A 155 9.95 -11.65 14.18
CA HIS A 155 10.36 -10.44 14.88
C HIS A 155 10.45 -9.24 13.93
N CYS A 156 10.53 -8.02 14.49
CA CYS A 156 10.88 -6.83 13.72
C CYS A 156 12.37 -6.91 13.37
N LEU A 157 12.68 -6.89 12.07
CA LEU A 157 14.06 -6.94 11.61
C LEU A 157 14.81 -5.67 12.01
N THR A 158 16.11 -5.80 12.24
CA THR A 158 17.00 -4.65 12.22
C THR A 158 17.24 -4.17 10.79
N VAL A 159 17.69 -2.93 10.62
CA VAL A 159 18.05 -2.42 9.27
C VAL A 159 19.18 -3.25 8.65
N GLU A 160 20.08 -3.76 9.46
CA GLU A 160 21.17 -4.62 9.00
C GLU A 160 20.64 -5.95 8.46
N GLU A 161 19.74 -6.61 9.19
CA GLU A 161 19.08 -7.84 8.73
C GLU A 161 18.28 -7.60 7.45
N LEU A 162 17.55 -6.49 7.34
CA LEU A 162 16.83 -6.12 6.13
C LEU A 162 17.76 -5.98 4.92
N LEU A 163 18.92 -5.33 5.09
CA LEU A 163 19.91 -5.15 4.01
C LEU A 163 20.60 -6.46 3.64
N MET A 164 20.72 -7.40 4.56
CA MET A 164 21.30 -8.73 4.33
C MET A 164 20.28 -9.75 3.85
N TRP A 165 18.99 -9.39 3.86
CA TRP A 165 17.91 -10.28 3.43
C TRP A 165 18.09 -10.70 1.97
N ARG A 166 18.07 -12.01 1.76
CA ARG A 166 18.06 -12.60 0.41
C ARG A 166 16.76 -13.38 0.26
N THR A 167 15.99 -13.07 -0.76
CA THR A 167 14.83 -13.88 -1.11
C THR A 167 15.26 -15.34 -1.32
N PRO A 168 14.59 -16.32 -0.70
CA PRO A 168 14.81 -17.70 -1.01
C PRO A 168 14.63 -17.93 -2.51
N LYS A 169 15.54 -18.69 -3.13
CA LYS A 169 15.43 -19.08 -4.55
C LYS A 169 14.34 -20.10 -4.72
#